data_f40ccb74e88481008a47521c7bf3fe1e
#
_entry.id   f40ccb74e88481008a47521c7bf3fe1e
#
_cell.length_a   1.000
_cell.length_b   1.000
_cell.length_c   1.000
_cell.angle_alpha   90.00
_cell.angle_beta   90.00
_cell.angle_gamma   90.00
#
_symmetry.space_group_name_H-M   'P 1'
#
loop_
_entity.id
_entity.type
_entity.pdbx_description
1 polymer ?
#
loop_
_entity_poly.entity_id
_entity_poly.type
_entity_poly.pdbx_seq_one_letter_code
_entity_poly.pdbx_strand_id
1 'polypeptide(L)'
;MKCSLLLLACITTLSPCGFAAEPSTRASKPIAFDTHDGYFVSNKFEATAPTSFVALKDQASFDKVFGVGMVMNDKHHRLQPATFGTKIVLAAIHRGKAMVTYQVTSVTAEAQTLVLRYTTNSKPSESAEFACPLIISLDKGDYSKVRFVENGKKIKQVDFEPSAAAKDAAEPKP
;
A
#
# COMPACT_ATOMS: atom_id res chain seq x y z
N MET A 1 -12.55 -57.87 -63.38
CA MET A 1 -11.77 -57.97 -62.13
C MET A 1 -10.84 -56.77 -62.10
N LYS A 2 -11.19 -55.72 -61.28
CA LYS A 2 -10.40 -54.48 -61.14
C LYS A 2 -10.08 -54.31 -59.67
N CYS A 3 -8.82 -54.48 -59.34
CA CYS A 3 -8.31 -54.30 -58.02
C CYS A 3 -8.04 -52.75 -57.76
N SER A 4 -8.72 -52.14 -56.87
CA SER A 4 -8.53 -50.71 -56.53
C SER A 4 -7.70 -50.59 -55.21
N LEU A 5 -6.51 -50.06 -55.35
CA LEU A 5 -5.56 -49.85 -54.25
C LEU A 5 -5.88 -48.52 -53.56
N LEU A 6 -6.34 -48.55 -52.31
CA LEU A 6 -6.55 -47.35 -51.52
C LEU A 6 -5.27 -47.01 -50.80
N LEU A 7 -4.71 -45.83 -51.11
CA LEU A 7 -3.55 -45.25 -50.43
C LEU A 7 -4.06 -44.42 -49.21
N LEU A 8 -3.70 -44.88 -48.04
CA LEU A 8 -4.04 -44.18 -46.78
C LEU A 8 -2.92 -43.20 -46.41
N ALA A 9 -3.17 -41.92 -46.60
CA ALA A 9 -2.22 -40.85 -46.19
C ALA A 9 -2.38 -40.54 -44.71
N CYS A 10 -1.36 -40.85 -43.89
CA CYS A 10 -1.27 -40.51 -42.49
C CYS A 10 -0.78 -39.06 -42.34
N ILE A 11 -1.67 -38.16 -42.02
CA ILE A 11 -1.31 -36.76 -41.67
C ILE A 11 -0.99 -36.71 -40.19
N THR A 12 0.28 -36.64 -39.85
CA THR A 12 0.76 -36.38 -38.47
C THR A 12 0.67 -34.88 -38.17
N THR A 13 -0.33 -34.47 -37.38
CA THR A 13 -0.42 -33.11 -36.86
C THR A 13 0.55 -32.95 -35.71
N LEU A 14 1.65 -32.20 -35.92
CA LEU A 14 2.48 -31.67 -34.83
C LEU A 14 1.68 -30.61 -34.06
N SER A 15 1.26 -30.93 -32.82
CA SER A 15 0.77 -29.93 -31.88
C SER A 15 1.94 -29.13 -31.34
N PRO A 16 1.94 -27.77 -31.45
CA PRO A 16 2.91 -26.97 -30.75
C PRO A 16 2.56 -27.00 -29.25
N CYS A 17 3.46 -27.56 -28.45
CA CYS A 17 3.43 -27.50 -27.00
C CYS A 17 3.61 -26.03 -26.59
N GLY A 18 2.50 -25.31 -26.33
CA GLY A 18 2.53 -23.99 -25.76
C GLY A 18 3.05 -24.07 -24.35
N PHE A 19 4.28 -23.62 -24.11
CA PHE A 19 4.78 -23.35 -22.78
C PHE A 19 3.95 -22.18 -22.21
N ALA A 20 2.90 -22.50 -21.47
CA ALA A 20 2.29 -21.54 -20.57
C ALA A 20 3.35 -21.19 -19.52
N ALA A 21 3.91 -19.98 -19.62
CA ALA A 21 4.76 -19.43 -18.58
C ALA A 21 3.91 -19.34 -17.30
N GLU A 22 4.14 -20.25 -16.37
CA GLU A 22 3.55 -20.15 -15.02
C GLU A 22 3.94 -18.79 -14.45
N PRO A 23 2.97 -18.02 -13.90
CA PRO A 23 3.29 -16.79 -13.20
C PRO A 23 4.21 -17.16 -12.04
N SER A 24 5.48 -16.78 -12.13
CA SER A 24 6.47 -16.94 -11.08
C SER A 24 5.90 -16.36 -9.80
N THR A 25 5.36 -17.20 -8.94
CA THR A 25 4.85 -16.83 -7.61
C THR A 25 6.08 -16.52 -6.76
N ARG A 26 6.61 -15.30 -6.91
CA ARG A 26 7.68 -14.79 -6.05
C ARG A 26 7.16 -14.86 -4.63
N ALA A 27 7.77 -15.72 -3.81
CA ALA A 27 7.37 -15.93 -2.42
C ALA A 27 7.33 -14.57 -1.71
N SER A 28 6.13 -14.09 -1.41
CA SER A 28 5.93 -12.86 -0.66
C SER A 28 6.10 -13.15 0.83
N LYS A 29 7.08 -12.52 1.47
CA LYS A 29 7.32 -12.69 2.90
C LYS A 29 6.30 -11.83 3.68
N PRO A 30 5.52 -12.40 4.60
CA PRO A 30 4.64 -11.63 5.48
C PRO A 30 5.48 -10.77 6.43
N ILE A 31 4.99 -9.56 6.69
CA ILE A 31 5.63 -8.57 7.56
C ILE A 31 4.67 -8.24 8.70
N ALA A 32 5.17 -8.25 9.93
CA ALA A 32 4.44 -7.79 11.09
C ALA A 32 4.23 -6.27 11.02
N PHE A 33 3.08 -5.82 11.48
CA PHE A 33 2.72 -4.40 11.51
C PHE A 33 1.85 -4.11 12.73
N ASP A 34 1.86 -2.84 13.15
CA ASP A 34 0.95 -2.31 14.17
C ASP A 34 0.02 -1.29 13.50
N THR A 35 -1.24 -1.23 13.92
CA THR A 35 -2.20 -0.21 13.50
C THR A 35 -2.28 0.89 14.54
N HIS A 36 -2.45 2.13 14.08
CA HIS A 36 -2.49 3.30 14.96
C HIS A 36 -3.75 4.13 14.69
N ASP A 37 -4.28 4.72 15.75
CA ASP A 37 -5.46 5.57 15.73
C ASP A 37 -5.24 6.83 16.57
N GLY A 38 -6.29 7.67 16.72
CA GLY A 38 -6.20 8.91 17.49
C GLY A 38 -5.52 10.06 16.76
N TYR A 39 -5.46 10.00 15.44
CA TYR A 39 -4.90 11.05 14.58
C TYR A 39 -5.97 11.64 13.66
N PHE A 40 -5.85 12.94 13.40
CA PHE A 40 -6.58 13.60 12.33
C PHE A 40 -5.64 13.96 11.17
N VAL A 41 -6.20 14.07 9.98
CA VAL A 41 -5.45 14.50 8.79
C VAL A 41 -5.37 16.02 8.78
N SER A 42 -4.18 16.56 8.54
CA SER A 42 -3.95 17.99 8.41
C SER A 42 -4.76 18.58 7.23
N ASN A 43 -5.49 19.66 7.47
CA ASN A 43 -6.23 20.39 6.43
C ASN A 43 -5.31 21.02 5.37
N LYS A 44 -4.00 21.06 5.61
CA LYS A 44 -3.00 21.57 4.67
C LYS A 44 -2.45 20.48 3.75
N PHE A 45 -2.69 19.21 4.09
CA PHE A 45 -2.17 18.07 3.35
C PHE A 45 -3.19 17.60 2.31
N GLU A 46 -2.90 17.82 1.03
CA GLU A 46 -3.72 17.37 -0.12
C GLU A 46 -5.24 17.53 0.12
N ALA A 47 -5.66 18.70 0.62
CA ALA A 47 -7.02 18.93 1.12
C ALA A 47 -8.14 18.64 0.10
N THR A 48 -7.84 18.77 -1.19
CA THR A 48 -8.80 18.55 -2.30
C THR A 48 -8.75 17.14 -2.89
N ALA A 49 -7.75 16.32 -2.49
CA ALA A 49 -7.63 14.96 -3.00
C ALA A 49 -8.65 14.04 -2.30
N PRO A 50 -9.49 13.29 -3.03
CA PRO A 50 -10.44 12.37 -2.42
C PRO A 50 -9.75 11.20 -1.71
N THR A 51 -8.55 10.82 -2.18
CA THR A 51 -7.71 9.80 -1.56
C THR A 51 -6.25 10.22 -1.58
N SER A 52 -5.52 9.92 -0.51
CA SER A 52 -4.07 10.13 -0.42
C SER A 52 -3.38 8.87 0.08
N PHE A 53 -2.15 8.65 -0.37
CA PHE A 53 -1.34 7.49 0.00
C PHE A 53 0.08 7.95 0.29
N VAL A 54 0.58 7.64 1.47
CA VAL A 54 1.91 8.10 1.92
C VAL A 54 2.73 6.97 2.52
N ALA A 55 4.05 7.09 2.36
CA ALA A 55 5.05 6.22 2.96
C ALA A 55 6.10 7.11 3.65
N LEU A 56 6.12 7.11 4.98
CA LEU A 56 6.83 8.07 5.81
C LEU A 56 7.96 7.39 6.56
N LYS A 57 9.16 7.99 6.53
CA LYS A 57 10.37 7.46 7.16
C LYS A 57 10.81 8.25 8.39
N ASP A 58 10.22 9.42 8.62
CA ASP A 58 10.62 10.33 9.70
C ASP A 58 9.42 11.07 10.32
N GLN A 59 9.61 11.56 11.54
CA GLN A 59 8.61 12.26 12.31
C GLN A 59 8.18 13.58 11.66
N ALA A 60 9.11 14.33 11.08
CA ALA A 60 8.80 15.64 10.49
C ALA A 60 7.86 15.52 9.28
N SER A 61 8.05 14.47 8.48
CA SER A 61 7.13 14.13 7.38
C SER A 61 5.77 13.67 7.90
N PHE A 62 5.74 12.90 8.99
CA PHE A 62 4.50 12.47 9.63
C PHE A 62 3.70 13.66 10.16
N ASP A 63 4.32 14.59 10.86
CA ASP A 63 3.67 15.77 11.47
C ASP A 63 3.10 16.76 10.43
N LYS A 64 3.59 16.73 9.20
CA LYS A 64 3.00 17.48 8.09
C LYS A 64 1.66 16.92 7.64
N VAL A 65 1.48 15.62 7.78
CA VAL A 65 0.28 14.90 7.32
C VAL A 65 -0.74 14.72 8.43
N PHE A 66 -0.28 14.42 9.66
CA PHE A 66 -1.15 14.04 10.77
C PHE A 66 -0.94 14.92 11.99
N GLY A 67 -2.05 15.23 12.66
CA GLY A 67 -2.06 15.83 13.98
C GLY A 67 -2.70 14.89 15.00
N VAL A 68 -2.37 15.08 16.26
CA VAL A 68 -2.91 14.28 17.36
C VAL A 68 -4.32 14.75 17.70
N GLY A 69 -5.30 13.85 17.63
CA GLY A 69 -6.65 14.09 18.13
C GLY A 69 -6.67 14.08 19.66
N MET A 70 -7.05 15.18 20.28
CA MET A 70 -7.16 15.29 21.74
C MET A 70 -8.55 14.84 22.19
N VAL A 71 -8.62 13.77 22.99
CA VAL A 71 -9.86 13.29 23.61
C VAL A 71 -9.61 13.03 25.09
N MET A 72 -10.64 13.27 25.91
CA MET A 72 -10.56 12.93 27.34
C MET A 72 -10.51 11.41 27.51
N ASN A 73 -9.69 10.93 28.45
CA ASN A 73 -9.45 9.50 28.71
C ASN A 73 -8.92 8.76 27.48
N ASP A 74 -7.93 9.33 26.84
CA ASP A 74 -7.34 8.81 25.60
C ASP A 74 -6.80 7.38 25.75
N LYS A 75 -7.43 6.45 25.03
CA LYS A 75 -7.04 5.03 24.93
C LYS A 75 -6.53 4.67 23.53
N HIS A 76 -6.26 5.67 22.71
CA HIS A 76 -5.82 5.44 21.34
C HIS A 76 -4.43 4.79 21.29
N HIS A 77 -4.26 3.89 20.35
CA HIS A 77 -2.99 3.24 20.05
C HIS A 77 -2.14 4.13 19.15
N ARG A 78 -1.47 5.10 19.77
CA ARG A 78 -0.61 6.06 19.06
C ARG A 78 0.79 5.54 18.83
N LEU A 79 1.45 6.13 17.84
CA LEU A 79 2.90 5.96 17.64
C LEU A 79 3.64 6.42 18.90
N GLN A 80 4.58 5.60 19.36
CA GLN A 80 5.42 5.94 20.49
C GLN A 80 6.49 6.95 20.06
N PRO A 81 6.98 7.78 20.98
CA PRO A 81 8.19 8.58 20.75
C PRO A 81 9.32 7.69 20.21
N ALA A 82 10.10 8.18 19.29
CA ALA A 82 11.18 7.45 18.63
C ALA A 82 10.76 6.27 17.73
N THR A 83 9.47 6.08 17.43
CA THR A 83 9.00 5.04 16.48
C THR A 83 9.79 5.09 15.18
N PHE A 84 10.03 6.29 14.64
CA PHE A 84 10.80 6.47 13.40
C PHE A 84 12.29 6.14 13.51
N GLY A 85 12.81 5.80 14.68
CA GLY A 85 14.16 5.22 14.82
C GLY A 85 14.27 3.87 14.15
N THR A 86 13.29 2.99 14.35
CA THR A 86 13.30 1.60 13.90
C THR A 86 12.17 1.25 12.92
N LYS A 87 11.12 2.06 12.83
CA LYS A 87 9.94 1.78 12.01
C LYS A 87 9.73 2.83 10.92
N ILE A 88 8.94 2.45 9.92
CA ILE A 88 8.36 3.32 8.91
C ILE A 88 6.84 3.28 9.05
N VAL A 89 6.18 4.30 8.52
CA VAL A 89 4.72 4.43 8.59
C VAL A 89 4.14 4.47 7.17
N LEU A 90 3.10 3.68 6.95
CA LEU A 90 2.30 3.70 5.75
C LEU A 90 0.91 4.21 6.10
N ALA A 91 0.35 5.06 5.24
CA ALA A 91 -1.01 5.51 5.45
C ALA A 91 -1.80 5.62 4.14
N ALA A 92 -3.09 5.30 4.24
CA ALA A 92 -4.10 5.56 3.24
C ALA A 92 -5.17 6.48 3.86
N ILE A 93 -5.59 7.50 3.13
CA ILE A 93 -6.54 8.50 3.60
C ILE A 93 -7.68 8.59 2.59
N HIS A 94 -8.92 8.42 3.06
CA HIS A 94 -10.12 8.70 2.28
C HIS A 94 -10.79 9.96 2.81
N ARG A 95 -11.22 10.84 1.91
CA ARG A 95 -11.94 12.08 2.22
C ARG A 95 -13.29 12.12 1.51
N GLY A 96 -14.26 12.74 2.13
CA GLY A 96 -15.59 12.96 1.56
C GLY A 96 -16.74 12.77 2.56
N LYS A 97 -17.95 12.64 2.04
CA LYS A 97 -19.19 12.52 2.82
C LYS A 97 -19.48 11.10 3.31
N ALA A 98 -18.45 10.29 3.50
CA ALA A 98 -18.60 8.96 4.07
C ALA A 98 -17.54 8.70 5.12
N MET A 99 -17.95 8.17 6.25
CA MET A 99 -17.02 7.65 7.24
C MET A 99 -16.50 6.29 6.75
N VAL A 100 -15.19 6.21 6.52
CA VAL A 100 -14.52 4.99 6.04
C VAL A 100 -13.80 4.33 7.20
N THR A 101 -14.02 3.03 7.35
CA THR A 101 -13.29 2.16 8.26
C THR A 101 -12.46 1.16 7.47
N TYR A 102 -11.34 0.73 8.05
CA TYR A 102 -10.36 -0.11 7.37
C TYR A 102 -10.12 -1.40 8.15
N GLN A 103 -9.84 -2.46 7.40
CA GLN A 103 -9.30 -3.70 7.95
C GLN A 103 -8.09 -4.13 7.14
N VAL A 104 -6.90 -4.10 7.75
CA VAL A 104 -5.68 -4.59 7.11
C VAL A 104 -5.74 -6.11 7.05
N THR A 105 -5.57 -6.65 5.85
CA THR A 105 -5.58 -8.11 5.63
C THR A 105 -4.17 -8.68 5.60
N SER A 106 -3.20 -7.96 5.04
CA SER A 106 -1.80 -8.37 5.06
C SER A 106 -0.86 -7.24 4.66
N VAL A 107 0.37 -7.33 5.16
CA VAL A 107 1.53 -6.61 4.64
C VAL A 107 2.55 -7.63 4.19
N THR A 108 3.04 -7.51 2.97
CA THR A 108 4.04 -8.42 2.41
C THR A 108 5.15 -7.66 1.71
N ALA A 109 6.34 -8.25 1.60
CA ALA A 109 7.44 -7.74 0.77
C ALA A 109 7.59 -8.56 -0.50
N GLU A 110 7.68 -7.87 -1.63
CA GLU A 110 7.99 -8.41 -2.95
C GLU A 110 9.27 -7.71 -3.44
N ALA A 111 10.43 -8.29 -3.20
CA ALA A 111 11.73 -7.60 -3.35
C ALA A 111 11.76 -6.31 -2.51
N GLN A 112 12.01 -5.14 -3.13
CA GLN A 112 12.03 -3.83 -2.47
C GLN A 112 10.66 -3.13 -2.43
N THR A 113 9.57 -3.83 -2.79
CA THR A 113 8.22 -3.28 -2.79
C THR A 113 7.41 -3.86 -1.64
N LEU A 114 6.95 -3.02 -0.73
CA LEU A 114 5.91 -3.39 0.22
C LEU A 114 4.56 -3.45 -0.47
N VAL A 115 3.74 -4.43 -0.11
CA VAL A 115 2.36 -4.54 -0.56
C VAL A 115 1.46 -4.54 0.65
N LEU A 116 0.75 -3.43 0.84
CA LEU A 116 -0.27 -3.27 1.87
C LEU A 116 -1.63 -3.63 1.27
N ARG A 117 -2.26 -4.68 1.80
CA ARG A 117 -3.62 -5.11 1.43
C ARG A 117 -4.57 -4.81 2.55
N TYR A 118 -5.68 -4.18 2.22
CA TYR A 118 -6.74 -3.85 3.17
C TYR A 118 -8.11 -3.83 2.49
N THR A 119 -9.15 -3.93 3.30
CA THR A 119 -10.53 -3.71 2.88
C THR A 119 -11.08 -2.46 3.52
N THR A 120 -12.05 -1.85 2.86
CA THR A 120 -12.75 -0.66 3.35
C THR A 120 -14.23 -0.95 3.48
N ASN A 121 -14.84 -0.35 4.50
CA ASN A 121 -16.28 -0.25 4.64
C ASN A 121 -16.63 1.23 4.79
N SER A 122 -17.62 1.71 4.04
CA SER A 122 -18.01 3.12 4.05
C SER A 122 -19.45 3.29 4.49
N LYS A 123 -19.68 4.25 5.39
CA LYS A 123 -21.01 4.66 5.86
C LYS A 123 -21.25 6.10 5.42
N PRO A 124 -22.18 6.35 4.48
CA PRO A 124 -22.49 7.70 4.03
C PRO A 124 -23.00 8.60 5.16
N SER A 125 -22.74 9.90 5.04
CA SER A 125 -23.26 10.95 5.92
C SER A 125 -23.76 12.12 5.07
N GLU A 126 -24.91 12.65 5.43
CA GLU A 126 -25.48 13.82 4.74
C GLU A 126 -24.94 15.15 5.30
N SER A 127 -24.51 15.15 6.56
CA SER A 127 -24.23 16.36 7.34
C SER A 127 -22.74 16.60 7.63
N ALA A 128 -21.87 15.63 7.37
CA ALA A 128 -20.46 15.74 7.72
C ALA A 128 -19.53 15.31 6.60
N GLU A 129 -18.38 15.95 6.53
CA GLU A 129 -17.24 15.53 5.73
C GLU A 129 -16.17 14.93 6.64
N PHE A 130 -15.55 13.87 6.16
CA PHE A 130 -14.56 13.11 6.91
C PHE A 130 -13.24 13.08 6.17
N ALA A 131 -12.16 13.01 6.94
CA ALA A 131 -10.85 12.58 6.48
C ALA A 131 -10.46 11.37 7.34
N CYS A 132 -10.66 10.17 6.80
CA CYS A 132 -10.46 8.92 7.52
C CYS A 132 -9.08 8.35 7.18
N PRO A 133 -8.10 8.33 8.10
CA PRO A 133 -6.81 7.72 7.87
C PRO A 133 -6.79 6.25 8.31
N LEU A 134 -6.15 5.38 7.50
CA LEU A 134 -5.51 4.15 7.94
C LEU A 134 -4.05 4.47 8.20
N ILE A 135 -3.54 4.16 9.39
CA ILE A 135 -2.12 4.36 9.74
C ILE A 135 -1.57 3.05 10.27
N ILE A 136 -0.50 2.55 9.66
CA ILE A 136 0.22 1.38 10.14
C ILE A 136 1.70 1.68 10.26
N SER A 137 2.36 1.04 11.21
CA SER A 137 3.82 1.02 11.31
C SER A 137 4.37 -0.38 11.16
N LEU A 138 5.56 -0.49 10.58
CA LEU A 138 6.30 -1.75 10.43
C LEU A 138 7.79 -1.47 10.52
N ASP A 139 8.58 -2.49 10.76
CA ASP A 139 10.03 -2.35 10.89
C ASP A 139 10.67 -1.85 9.61
N LYS A 140 11.71 -1.02 9.75
CA LYS A 140 12.52 -0.55 8.63
C LYS A 140 13.13 -1.74 7.90
N GLY A 141 13.23 -1.59 6.59
CA GLY A 141 13.88 -2.54 5.70
C GLY A 141 14.34 -1.82 4.43
N ASP A 142 14.94 -2.56 3.54
CA ASP A 142 15.42 -2.05 2.25
C ASP A 142 14.25 -1.94 1.25
N TYR A 143 13.28 -1.09 1.60
CA TYR A 143 12.09 -0.84 0.79
C TYR A 143 12.21 0.50 0.07
N SER A 144 11.94 0.48 -1.24
CA SER A 144 11.92 1.69 -2.08
C SER A 144 10.51 2.13 -2.46
N LYS A 145 9.54 1.20 -2.43
CA LYS A 145 8.17 1.43 -2.91
C LYS A 145 7.13 0.77 -2.03
N VAL A 146 5.93 1.35 -2.05
CA VAL A 146 4.74 0.75 -1.43
C VAL A 146 3.63 0.66 -2.47
N ARG A 147 3.02 -0.51 -2.57
CA ARG A 147 1.82 -0.75 -3.36
C ARG A 147 0.62 -0.89 -2.44
N PHE A 148 -0.38 -0.07 -2.65
CA PHE A 148 -1.65 -0.12 -1.94
C PHE A 148 -2.66 -0.94 -2.74
N VAL A 149 -3.24 -1.95 -2.09
CA VAL A 149 -4.26 -2.85 -2.64
C VAL A 149 -5.49 -2.77 -1.75
N GLU A 150 -6.53 -2.15 -2.27
CA GLU A 150 -7.80 -1.95 -1.58
C GLU A 150 -8.87 -2.86 -2.19
N ASN A 151 -9.57 -3.62 -1.36
CA ASN A 151 -10.64 -4.54 -1.80
C ASN A 151 -10.18 -5.45 -2.96
N GLY A 152 -8.93 -5.93 -2.91
CA GLY A 152 -8.33 -6.79 -3.93
C GLY A 152 -7.83 -6.08 -5.19
N LYS A 153 -8.02 -4.75 -5.33
CA LYS A 153 -7.58 -3.98 -6.49
C LYS A 153 -6.34 -3.15 -6.16
N LYS A 154 -5.33 -3.14 -7.04
CA LYS A 154 -4.20 -2.21 -6.95
C LYS A 154 -4.72 -0.79 -7.20
N ILE A 155 -4.62 0.08 -6.19
CA ILE A 155 -5.08 1.47 -6.28
C ILE A 155 -3.92 2.40 -6.62
N LYS A 156 -2.83 2.32 -5.86
CA LYS A 156 -1.70 3.23 -5.99
C LYS A 156 -0.38 2.53 -5.68
N GLN A 157 0.68 3.05 -6.25
CA GLN A 157 2.04 2.77 -5.85
C GLN A 157 2.73 4.10 -5.59
N VAL A 158 3.42 4.20 -4.45
CA VAL A 158 4.18 5.40 -4.05
C VAL A 158 5.61 4.99 -3.76
N ASP A 159 6.53 5.89 -4.04
CA ASP A 159 7.92 5.75 -3.62
C ASP A 159 8.05 6.27 -2.19
N PHE A 160 9.01 5.73 -1.44
CA PHE A 160 9.37 6.34 -0.17
C PHE A 160 10.06 7.67 -0.43
N GLU A 161 9.55 8.75 0.16
CA GLU A 161 10.25 10.02 0.12
C GLU A 161 11.64 9.89 0.76
N PRO A 162 12.66 10.53 0.16
CA PRO A 162 13.96 10.61 0.81
C PRO A 162 13.78 11.32 2.16
N SER A 163 14.39 10.77 3.21
CA SER A 163 14.35 11.37 4.56
C SER A 163 14.78 12.83 4.50
N ALA A 164 14.10 13.70 5.26
CA ALA A 164 14.43 15.12 5.34
C ALA A 164 15.92 15.35 5.73
N ALA A 165 16.48 14.45 6.53
CA ALA A 165 17.91 14.47 6.88
C ALA A 165 18.85 14.24 5.68
N ALA A 166 18.38 13.61 4.60
CA ALA A 166 19.18 13.41 3.39
C ALA A 166 19.14 14.63 2.45
N LYS A 167 18.11 15.49 2.57
CA LYS A 167 18.01 16.72 1.78
C LYS A 167 18.99 17.80 2.25
N ASP A 168 19.20 17.93 3.57
CA ASP A 168 20.14 18.91 4.12
C ASP A 168 21.61 18.56 3.86
N ALA A 169 21.91 17.29 3.61
CA ALA A 169 23.28 16.84 3.28
C ALA A 169 23.66 17.03 1.81
N ALA A 170 22.70 17.30 0.93
CA ALA A 170 22.90 17.40 -0.52
C ALA A 170 22.98 18.85 -1.03
N GLU A 171 22.78 19.87 -0.16
CA GLU A 171 22.94 21.27 -0.55
C GLU A 171 24.38 21.71 -0.30
N PRO A 172 25.21 21.95 -1.34
CA PRO A 172 26.55 22.47 -1.17
C PRO A 172 26.44 23.90 -0.64
N LYS A 173 27.00 24.13 0.54
CA LYS A 173 27.13 25.46 1.13
C LYS A 173 27.96 26.35 0.19
N PRO A 174 27.50 27.56 -0.14
CA PRO A 174 28.20 28.48 -1.03
C PRO A 174 29.56 28.93 -0.48
#